data_4bc31f696edbd7d25a1bcab00e773fb7
#
_entry.id   4bc31f696edbd7d25a1bcab00e773fb7
#
_cell.length_a   1.000
_cell.length_b   1.000
_cell.length_c   1.000
_cell.angle_alpha   90.00
_cell.angle_beta   90.00
_cell.angle_gamma   90.00
#
_symmetry.space_group_name_H-M   'P 1'
#
loop_
_entity.id
_entity.type
_entity.pdbx_description
1 polymer ?
#
loop_
_entity_poly.entity_id
_entity_poly.type
_entity_poly.pdbx_seq_one_letter_code
_entity_poly.pdbx_strand_id
1 'polypeptide(L)'
;MSTRRSFLLPPRATTTGRLLAEAAVRRGMDVRTLPGHPIPTDLRGRAHLYGGERFADAVASALDMALLDPPLDLLATLPAYFTGRHVELITLGQARRHRVPRFVKPAAGKLFPAGVRPNGTGLPSHLPAELRVLSAEPVAFAEEYRLHVLDGEVRAASRYAVFGVLDSAPLPPKHPALGFGAEVVNHLASGLPSAVVLDVGILSDSGQFAVVEANEAWFSNAYAADAERVLDVVMRAAGPAHEIRDTDRPFARRTAGIRDDDAMRSAQQPGTSRHLSAGPTATT
;
A
#
# COMPACT_ATOMS: atom_id res chain seq x y z
N MET A 1 9.75 -8.68 -33.00
CA MET A 1 9.32 -7.78 -31.91
C MET A 1 10.19 -8.06 -30.69
N SER A 2 10.78 -7.07 -30.05
CA SER A 2 11.66 -7.25 -28.90
C SER A 2 10.88 -7.88 -27.74
N THR A 3 11.37 -9.00 -27.21
CA THR A 3 10.83 -9.70 -26.00
C THR A 3 11.31 -9.04 -24.68
N ARG A 4 11.98 -7.88 -24.80
CA ARG A 4 12.62 -7.20 -23.69
C ARG A 4 11.57 -6.61 -22.73
N ARG A 5 11.67 -6.90 -21.43
CA ARG A 5 10.83 -6.28 -20.41
C ARG A 5 11.15 -4.79 -20.29
N SER A 6 10.14 -3.97 -20.00
CA SER A 6 10.30 -2.53 -19.82
C SER A 6 10.13 -2.15 -18.36
N PHE A 7 10.91 -1.16 -17.89
CA PHE A 7 10.78 -0.56 -16.57
C PHE A 7 10.35 0.90 -16.71
N LEU A 8 9.23 1.26 -16.10
CA LEU A 8 8.56 2.53 -16.34
C LEU A 8 8.67 3.46 -15.13
N LEU A 9 8.89 4.71 -15.41
CA LEU A 9 9.02 5.79 -14.42
C LEU A 9 8.15 6.98 -14.80
N PRO A 10 7.67 7.76 -13.80
CA PRO A 10 7.05 9.07 -14.06
C PRO A 10 8.11 10.08 -14.55
N PRO A 11 7.69 11.20 -15.17
CA PRO A 11 8.59 12.23 -15.69
C PRO A 11 9.55 12.83 -14.65
N ARG A 12 9.09 12.88 -13.39
CA ARG A 12 9.92 13.32 -12.26
C ARG A 12 10.24 12.11 -11.39
N ALA A 13 11.30 11.39 -11.77
CA ALA A 13 11.77 10.27 -10.98
C ALA A 13 12.40 10.75 -9.66
N THR A 14 12.07 10.05 -8.56
CA THR A 14 12.72 10.21 -7.25
C THR A 14 14.16 9.70 -7.31
N THR A 15 14.95 9.92 -6.25
CA THR A 15 16.28 9.30 -6.11
C THR A 15 16.19 7.79 -6.22
N THR A 16 15.25 7.15 -5.52
CA THR A 16 14.99 5.71 -5.65
C THR A 16 14.66 5.32 -7.08
N GLY A 17 13.78 6.07 -7.76
CA GLY A 17 13.42 5.78 -9.16
C GLY A 17 14.64 5.78 -10.09
N ARG A 18 15.58 6.71 -9.89
CA ARG A 18 16.84 6.74 -10.68
C ARG A 18 17.73 5.53 -10.38
N LEU A 19 17.92 5.18 -9.11
CA LEU A 19 18.72 4.00 -8.72
C LEU A 19 18.12 2.70 -9.30
N LEU A 20 16.80 2.56 -9.25
CA LEU A 20 16.11 1.40 -9.83
C LEU A 20 16.21 1.38 -11.37
N ALA A 21 16.15 2.56 -12.03
CA ALA A 21 16.37 2.66 -13.47
C ALA A 21 17.77 2.19 -13.88
N GLU A 22 18.81 2.60 -13.15
CA GLU A 22 20.17 2.15 -13.37
C GLU A 22 20.31 0.63 -13.16
N ALA A 23 19.70 0.07 -12.12
CA ALA A 23 19.65 -1.37 -11.89
C ALA A 23 18.91 -2.10 -13.04
N ALA A 24 17.77 -1.57 -13.50
CA ALA A 24 17.02 -2.13 -14.61
C ALA A 24 17.83 -2.11 -15.92
N VAL A 25 18.58 -1.04 -16.20
CA VAL A 25 19.50 -0.96 -17.35
C VAL A 25 20.58 -2.04 -17.26
N ARG A 26 21.22 -2.22 -16.10
CA ARG A 26 22.23 -3.27 -15.89
C ARG A 26 21.67 -4.67 -16.15
N ARG A 27 20.38 -4.91 -15.87
CA ARG A 27 19.66 -6.15 -16.20
C ARG A 27 19.19 -6.25 -17.66
N GLY A 28 19.56 -5.27 -18.46
CA GLY A 28 19.20 -5.25 -19.87
C GLY A 28 17.73 -4.91 -20.14
N MET A 29 16.99 -4.33 -19.19
CA MET A 29 15.62 -3.86 -19.40
C MET A 29 15.59 -2.57 -20.25
N ASP A 30 14.45 -2.33 -20.89
CA ASP A 30 14.18 -1.06 -21.58
C ASP A 30 13.56 -0.08 -20.57
N VAL A 31 14.31 0.95 -20.18
CA VAL A 31 13.83 1.95 -19.22
C VAL A 31 13.17 3.09 -19.95
N ARG A 32 11.90 3.36 -19.61
CA ARG A 32 11.12 4.44 -20.23
C ARG A 32 10.50 5.36 -19.22
N THR A 33 10.52 6.64 -19.49
CA THR A 33 9.78 7.67 -18.76
C THR A 33 8.47 7.94 -19.49
N LEU A 34 7.33 7.78 -18.79
CA LEU A 34 6.02 8.03 -19.37
C LEU A 34 5.42 9.32 -18.78
N PRO A 35 5.04 10.29 -19.62
CA PRO A 35 4.38 11.52 -19.15
C PRO A 35 2.90 11.32 -18.73
N GLY A 36 2.37 10.11 -18.87
CA GLY A 36 0.97 9.78 -18.73
C GLY A 36 0.39 9.38 -20.09
N HIS A 37 -0.50 10.14 -20.65
CA HIS A 37 -1.10 9.85 -21.95
C HIS A 37 -0.39 10.56 -23.12
N PRO A 38 -0.35 9.98 -24.34
CA PRO A 38 -0.82 8.63 -24.69
C PRO A 38 0.12 7.54 -24.17
N ILE A 39 -0.45 6.38 -23.78
CA ILE A 39 0.32 5.24 -23.30
C ILE A 39 0.69 4.35 -24.50
N PRO A 40 1.98 4.03 -24.73
CA PRO A 40 2.42 3.18 -25.83
C PRO A 40 1.86 1.76 -25.69
N THR A 41 1.17 1.28 -26.70
CA THR A 41 0.53 -0.04 -26.73
C THR A 41 1.52 -1.21 -26.75
N ASP A 42 2.75 -0.96 -27.21
CA ASP A 42 3.83 -1.95 -27.22
C ASP A 42 4.33 -2.35 -25.82
N LEU A 43 3.94 -1.62 -24.78
CA LEU A 43 4.28 -1.90 -23.39
C LEU A 43 3.29 -2.83 -22.68
N ARG A 44 2.11 -3.04 -23.25
CA ARG A 44 1.05 -3.82 -22.64
C ARG A 44 1.49 -5.26 -22.34
N GLY A 45 1.24 -5.70 -21.08
CA GLY A 45 1.54 -7.06 -20.63
C GLY A 45 3.02 -7.41 -20.51
N ARG A 46 3.94 -6.40 -20.49
CA ARG A 46 5.39 -6.65 -20.37
C ARG A 46 6.15 -5.57 -19.64
N ALA A 47 5.44 -4.69 -18.97
CA ALA A 47 6.00 -3.58 -18.23
C ALA A 47 5.98 -3.83 -16.73
N HIS A 48 7.00 -3.31 -16.05
CA HIS A 48 7.06 -3.10 -14.61
C HIS A 48 7.13 -1.61 -14.35
N LEU A 49 6.68 -1.12 -13.19
CA LEU A 49 6.73 0.30 -12.88
C LEU A 49 7.24 0.58 -11.46
N TYR A 50 7.80 1.77 -11.31
CA TYR A 50 8.01 2.41 -10.01
C TYR A 50 7.57 3.87 -10.09
N GLY A 51 6.65 4.27 -9.19
CA GLY A 51 6.15 5.64 -9.16
C GLY A 51 4.97 5.81 -8.24
N GLY A 52 4.61 7.07 -7.97
CA GLY A 52 3.51 7.40 -7.07
C GLY A 52 2.15 6.94 -7.58
N GLU A 53 1.18 6.86 -6.66
CA GLU A 53 -0.18 6.35 -6.91
C GLU A 53 -0.84 6.95 -8.16
N ARG A 54 -0.77 8.27 -8.34
CA ARG A 54 -1.36 8.94 -9.50
C ARG A 54 -0.78 8.45 -10.84
N PHE A 55 0.52 8.17 -10.87
CA PHE A 55 1.17 7.64 -12.07
C PHE A 55 0.76 6.19 -12.29
N ALA A 56 0.81 5.38 -11.24
CA ALA A 56 0.45 3.97 -11.31
C ALA A 56 -1.03 3.80 -11.74
N ASP A 57 -1.97 4.52 -11.12
CA ASP A 57 -3.39 4.48 -11.47
C ASP A 57 -3.66 4.95 -12.91
N ALA A 58 -2.89 5.93 -13.40
CA ALA A 58 -3.03 6.44 -14.77
C ALA A 58 -2.60 5.42 -15.84
N VAL A 59 -1.63 4.53 -15.54
CA VAL A 59 -1.02 3.67 -16.57
C VAL A 59 -1.33 2.18 -16.40
N ALA A 60 -1.61 1.72 -15.18
CA ALA A 60 -1.69 0.28 -14.89
C ALA A 60 -2.77 -0.45 -15.69
N SER A 61 -3.98 0.09 -15.78
CA SER A 61 -5.09 -0.52 -16.51
C SER A 61 -4.79 -0.61 -18.02
N ALA A 62 -4.28 0.48 -18.62
CA ALA A 62 -3.97 0.51 -20.04
C ALA A 62 -2.81 -0.43 -20.43
N LEU A 63 -1.88 -0.67 -19.49
CA LEU A 63 -0.73 -1.55 -19.66
C LEU A 63 -0.99 -3.00 -19.24
N ASP A 64 -2.19 -3.31 -18.75
CA ASP A 64 -2.55 -4.64 -18.23
C ASP A 64 -1.59 -5.09 -17.12
N MET A 65 -1.48 -4.26 -16.09
CA MET A 65 -0.59 -4.46 -14.96
C MET A 65 -1.37 -4.76 -13.69
N ALA A 66 -0.79 -5.61 -12.84
CA ALA A 66 -1.19 -5.77 -11.46
C ALA A 66 -0.24 -4.99 -10.53
N LEU A 67 -0.82 -4.35 -9.53
CA LEU A 67 -0.11 -3.66 -8.45
C LEU A 67 -0.49 -4.34 -7.14
N LEU A 68 0.49 -4.67 -6.30
CA LEU A 68 0.25 -5.32 -5.01
C LEU A 68 0.26 -4.28 -3.89
N ASP A 69 -0.81 -4.26 -3.12
CA ASP A 69 -0.98 -3.42 -1.93
C ASP A 69 -1.05 -4.28 -0.66
N PRO A 70 -0.45 -3.85 0.46
CA PRO A 70 -0.66 -4.52 1.73
C PRO A 70 -2.11 -4.36 2.21
N PRO A 71 -2.64 -5.29 3.04
CA PRO A 71 -3.96 -5.14 3.65
C PRO A 71 -4.06 -3.86 4.49
N LEU A 72 -5.17 -3.15 4.39
CA LEU A 72 -5.41 -1.89 5.13
C LEU A 72 -5.45 -2.09 6.65
N ASP A 73 -5.82 -3.27 7.10
CA ASP A 73 -5.96 -3.67 8.50
C ASP A 73 -4.75 -4.41 9.05
N LEU A 74 -3.69 -4.58 8.26
CA LEU A 74 -2.53 -5.39 8.63
C LEU A 74 -2.02 -5.07 10.05
N LEU A 75 -1.82 -3.79 10.38
CA LEU A 75 -1.36 -3.40 11.72
C LEU A 75 -2.38 -3.73 12.82
N ALA A 76 -3.67 -3.66 12.51
CA ALA A 76 -4.74 -3.96 13.47
C ALA A 76 -4.93 -5.46 13.71
N THR A 77 -4.43 -6.31 12.79
CA THR A 77 -4.45 -7.78 12.94
C THR A 77 -3.24 -8.32 13.68
N LEU A 78 -2.15 -7.55 13.78
CA LEU A 78 -0.96 -7.94 14.50
C LEU A 78 -1.17 -7.92 16.02
N PRO A 79 -0.67 -8.93 16.75
CA PRO A 79 -0.60 -8.90 18.21
C PRO A 79 0.17 -7.69 18.72
N ALA A 80 -0.24 -7.19 19.90
CA ALA A 80 0.36 -5.99 20.51
C ALA A 80 1.88 -6.11 20.72
N TYR A 81 2.41 -7.32 20.93
CA TYR A 81 3.85 -7.53 21.09
C TYR A 81 4.66 -7.23 19.80
N PHE A 82 4.03 -7.32 18.62
CA PHE A 82 4.66 -6.89 17.36
C PHE A 82 4.49 -5.41 17.09
N THR A 83 3.40 -4.80 17.54
CA THR A 83 3.13 -3.39 17.27
C THR A 83 3.63 -2.47 18.37
N GLY A 84 3.90 -3.00 19.57
CA GLY A 84 4.27 -2.24 20.77
C GLY A 84 3.18 -1.28 21.25
N ARG A 85 1.99 -1.35 20.66
CA ARG A 85 0.84 -0.49 20.95
C ARG A 85 -0.45 -1.11 20.44
N HIS A 86 -1.57 -0.70 20.96
CA HIS A 86 -2.87 -1.07 20.42
C HIS A 86 -3.16 -0.28 19.13
N VAL A 87 -3.49 -0.98 18.05
CA VAL A 87 -3.84 -0.42 16.74
C VAL A 87 -5.20 -0.92 16.30
N GLU A 88 -6.04 -0.03 15.81
CA GLU A 88 -7.39 -0.32 15.35
C GLU A 88 -7.62 0.22 13.94
N LEU A 89 -8.36 -0.52 13.11
CA LEU A 89 -8.91 -0.02 11.86
C LEU A 89 -10.37 0.40 12.10
N ILE A 90 -10.62 1.70 12.20
CA ILE A 90 -11.93 2.29 12.52
C ILE A 90 -12.39 3.25 11.43
N THR A 91 -13.59 3.82 11.59
CA THR A 91 -14.05 4.90 10.72
C THR A 91 -13.57 6.27 11.21
N LEU A 92 -13.46 7.24 10.30
CA LEU A 92 -13.14 8.62 10.66
C LEU A 92 -14.19 9.22 11.62
N GLY A 93 -15.47 8.84 11.45
CA GLY A 93 -16.54 9.21 12.38
C GLY A 93 -16.31 8.67 13.79
N GLN A 94 -15.76 7.46 13.94
CA GLN A 94 -15.37 6.90 15.23
C GLN A 94 -14.15 7.65 15.79
N ALA A 95 -13.11 7.90 14.97
CA ALA A 95 -11.92 8.63 15.38
C ALA A 95 -12.23 10.06 15.86
N ARG A 96 -13.19 10.75 15.24
CA ARG A 96 -13.65 12.09 15.70
C ARG A 96 -14.26 12.10 17.12
N ARG A 97 -14.65 10.93 17.65
CA ARG A 97 -15.19 10.79 19.01
C ARG A 97 -14.13 10.50 20.07
N HIS A 98 -12.87 10.32 19.70
CA HIS A 98 -11.78 10.13 20.68
C HIS A 98 -11.70 11.30 21.65
N ARG A 99 -11.48 10.96 22.94
CA ARG A 99 -11.31 11.92 24.03
C ARG A 99 -9.90 11.92 24.61
N VAL A 100 -9.05 11.02 24.11
CA VAL A 100 -7.65 10.86 24.52
C VAL A 100 -6.75 10.97 23.30
N PRO A 101 -5.44 11.28 23.48
CA PRO A 101 -4.51 11.34 22.39
C PRO A 101 -4.45 10.03 21.60
N ARG A 102 -4.53 10.13 20.27
CA ARG A 102 -4.37 9.00 19.32
C ARG A 102 -3.55 9.43 18.13
N PHE A 103 -2.70 8.53 17.66
CA PHE A 103 -2.13 8.64 16.33
C PHE A 103 -3.21 8.21 15.33
N VAL A 104 -3.51 9.06 14.35
CA VAL A 104 -4.53 8.77 13.33
C VAL A 104 -3.96 9.02 11.95
N LYS A 105 -4.13 8.05 11.03
CA LYS A 105 -3.78 8.20 9.61
C LYS A 105 -4.88 7.59 8.72
N PRO A 106 -5.07 8.08 7.47
CA PRO A 106 -5.89 7.35 6.49
C PRO A 106 -5.38 5.93 6.35
N ALA A 107 -6.29 4.94 6.25
CA ALA A 107 -5.91 3.55 6.01
C ALA A 107 -5.38 3.35 4.57
N ALA A 108 -5.88 4.14 3.61
CA ALA A 108 -5.41 4.17 2.23
C ALA A 108 -5.17 5.61 1.77
N GLY A 109 -4.18 5.81 0.91
CA GLY A 109 -3.85 7.12 0.33
C GLY A 109 -3.38 8.15 1.37
N LYS A 110 -3.30 9.42 0.95
CA LYS A 110 -2.83 10.55 1.79
C LYS A 110 -3.89 11.66 1.86
N LEU A 111 -5.14 11.30 2.19
CA LEU A 111 -6.28 12.22 2.21
C LEU A 111 -6.14 13.33 3.27
N PHE A 112 -5.40 13.07 4.35
CA PHE A 112 -4.99 14.06 5.35
C PHE A 112 -3.67 13.64 6.01
N PRO A 113 -2.91 14.58 6.64
CA PRO A 113 -1.64 14.25 7.29
C PRO A 113 -1.83 13.31 8.46
N ALA A 114 -1.05 12.21 8.49
CA ALA A 114 -0.91 11.34 9.65
C ALA A 114 -0.32 12.11 10.84
N GLY A 115 -0.72 11.75 12.06
CA GLY A 115 -0.14 12.36 13.25
C GLY A 115 -0.93 12.12 14.52
N VAL A 116 -0.32 12.47 15.64
CA VAL A 116 -0.95 12.43 16.96
C VAL A 116 -1.96 13.56 17.06
N ARG A 117 -3.19 13.21 17.44
CA ARG A 117 -4.28 14.14 17.73
C ARG A 117 -4.59 14.06 19.24
N PRO A 118 -4.63 15.22 19.93
CA PRO A 118 -4.96 15.23 21.36
C PRO A 118 -6.34 14.65 21.66
N ASN A 119 -7.24 14.79 20.69
CA ASN A 119 -8.59 14.22 20.67
C ASN A 119 -9.10 14.19 19.22
N GLY A 120 -10.36 13.83 19.01
CA GLY A 120 -10.97 13.73 17.68
C GLY A 120 -11.30 15.05 16.98
N THR A 121 -11.22 16.21 17.66
CA THR A 121 -11.70 17.50 17.10
C THR A 121 -10.80 18.05 16.00
N GLY A 122 -9.51 17.69 15.96
CA GLY A 122 -8.55 18.13 14.91
C GLY A 122 -8.59 17.29 13.63
N LEU A 123 -9.52 16.34 13.51
CA LEU A 123 -9.68 15.53 12.30
C LEU A 123 -10.56 16.23 11.25
N PRO A 124 -10.30 16.05 9.94
CA PRO A 124 -11.02 16.73 8.88
C PRO A 124 -12.54 16.50 8.96
N SER A 125 -13.34 17.56 9.04
CA SER A 125 -14.82 17.48 9.09
C SER A 125 -15.46 17.28 7.72
N HIS A 126 -14.79 17.72 6.64
CA HIS A 126 -15.27 17.67 5.25
C HIS A 126 -15.14 16.29 4.59
N LEU A 127 -14.39 15.35 5.20
CA LEU A 127 -14.26 13.98 4.68
C LEU A 127 -15.38 13.08 5.20
N PRO A 128 -15.81 12.05 4.43
CA PRO A 128 -16.85 11.11 4.84
C PRO A 128 -16.57 10.45 6.18
N ALA A 129 -17.61 10.27 7.00
CA ALA A 129 -17.49 9.63 8.30
C ALA A 129 -17.10 8.15 8.19
N GLU A 130 -17.43 7.49 7.10
CA GLU A 130 -17.18 6.09 6.77
C GLU A 130 -15.74 5.82 6.33
N LEU A 131 -14.97 6.87 6.03
CA LEU A 131 -13.57 6.75 5.64
C LEU A 131 -12.81 5.91 6.66
N ARG A 132 -12.11 4.87 6.18
CA ARG A 132 -11.31 3.99 7.05
C ARG A 132 -10.01 4.68 7.44
N VAL A 133 -9.70 4.64 8.73
CA VAL A 133 -8.48 5.20 9.33
C VAL A 133 -7.86 4.19 10.28
N LEU A 134 -6.54 4.17 10.36
CA LEU A 134 -5.81 3.52 11.44
C LEU A 134 -5.72 4.48 12.62
N SER A 135 -6.11 4.00 13.79
CA SER A 135 -6.01 4.71 15.08
C SER A 135 -5.14 3.89 16.02
N ALA A 136 -4.14 4.51 16.61
CA ALA A 136 -3.21 3.83 17.50
C ALA A 136 -2.87 4.68 18.74
N GLU A 137 -2.40 4.02 19.79
CA GLU A 137 -1.74 4.70 20.90
C GLU A 137 -0.48 5.41 20.37
N PRO A 138 -0.23 6.66 20.81
CA PRO A 138 0.99 7.37 20.41
C PRO A 138 2.23 6.69 21.00
N VAL A 139 3.19 6.42 20.13
CA VAL A 139 4.53 5.95 20.52
C VAL A 139 5.58 6.76 19.77
N ALA A 140 6.82 6.77 20.28
CA ALA A 140 7.97 7.36 19.60
C ALA A 140 8.98 6.26 19.25
N PHE A 141 9.58 6.37 18.07
CA PHE A 141 10.64 5.48 17.63
C PHE A 141 11.99 6.19 17.73
N ALA A 142 12.97 5.51 18.33
CA ALA A 142 14.36 5.97 18.39
C ALA A 142 15.04 5.80 17.02
N GLU A 143 14.83 4.65 16.40
CA GLU A 143 15.32 4.34 15.05
C GLU A 143 14.24 3.62 14.25
N GLU A 144 14.22 3.87 12.94
CA GLU A 144 13.25 3.25 12.03
C GLU A 144 13.96 2.65 10.81
N TYR A 145 13.52 1.46 10.41
CA TYR A 145 14.13 0.63 9.38
C TYR A 145 13.08 0.21 8.36
N ARG A 146 13.43 0.30 7.08
CA ARG A 146 12.61 -0.17 5.98
C ARG A 146 13.11 -1.49 5.45
N LEU A 147 12.24 -2.49 5.44
CA LEU A 147 12.49 -3.84 4.99
C LEU A 147 11.72 -4.09 3.70
N HIS A 148 12.42 -4.38 2.61
CA HIS A 148 11.82 -4.82 1.35
C HIS A 148 11.69 -6.34 1.39
N VAL A 149 10.47 -6.85 1.41
CA VAL A 149 10.13 -8.27 1.54
C VAL A 149 9.74 -8.84 0.20
N LEU A 150 10.31 -10.00 -0.13
CA LEU A 150 9.97 -10.77 -1.32
C LEU A 150 9.81 -12.24 -0.95
N ASP A 151 8.67 -12.83 -1.31
CA ASP A 151 8.37 -14.24 -1.10
C ASP A 151 8.59 -14.71 0.35
N GLY A 152 8.22 -13.87 1.32
CA GLY A 152 8.36 -14.17 2.74
C GLY A 152 9.75 -13.91 3.34
N GLU A 153 10.70 -13.37 2.56
CA GLU A 153 12.06 -13.09 3.01
C GLU A 153 12.40 -11.59 2.93
N VAL A 154 13.16 -11.08 3.90
CA VAL A 154 13.72 -9.72 3.83
C VAL A 154 14.83 -9.69 2.78
N ARG A 155 14.51 -9.14 1.61
CA ARG A 155 15.39 -9.12 0.44
C ARG A 155 16.42 -7.99 0.49
N ALA A 156 16.00 -6.81 0.99
CA ALA A 156 16.85 -5.63 1.16
C ALA A 156 16.35 -4.80 2.33
N ALA A 157 17.23 -4.04 2.97
CA ALA A 157 16.85 -3.20 4.09
C ALA A 157 17.75 -1.95 4.23
N SER A 158 17.21 -0.92 4.88
CA SER A 158 17.91 0.31 5.23
C SER A 158 17.35 0.88 6.52
N ARG A 159 18.20 1.43 7.40
CA ARG A 159 17.72 2.45 8.34
C ARG A 159 17.24 3.65 7.51
N TYR A 160 16.20 4.34 7.95
CA TYR A 160 15.75 5.55 7.25
C TYR A 160 15.54 6.74 8.17
N ALA A 161 15.33 6.55 9.48
CA ALA A 161 15.15 7.65 10.41
C ALA A 161 15.77 7.37 11.79
N VAL A 162 16.17 8.43 12.47
CA VAL A 162 16.58 8.46 13.87
C VAL A 162 15.80 9.56 14.55
N PHE A 163 15.01 9.24 15.58
CA PHE A 163 14.07 10.13 16.27
C PHE A 163 13.19 10.96 15.29
N GLY A 164 12.68 10.28 14.24
CA GLY A 164 11.81 10.89 13.23
C GLY A 164 12.52 11.80 12.22
N VAL A 165 13.84 11.98 12.32
CA VAL A 165 14.67 12.74 11.37
C VAL A 165 15.26 11.76 10.34
N LEU A 166 15.15 12.11 9.05
CA LEU A 166 15.72 11.31 7.97
C LEU A 166 17.22 11.10 8.16
N ASP A 167 17.62 9.85 8.38
CA ASP A 167 19.01 9.41 8.53
C ASP A 167 19.18 8.02 7.94
N SER A 168 19.47 7.96 6.65
CA SER A 168 19.54 6.70 5.91
C SER A 168 20.93 6.08 5.97
N ALA A 169 20.99 4.79 6.33
CA ALA A 169 22.21 4.02 6.37
C ALA A 169 21.96 2.55 5.98
N PRO A 170 22.91 1.88 5.30
CA PRO A 170 22.79 0.45 5.02
C PRO A 170 22.80 -0.35 6.32
N LEU A 171 22.09 -1.49 6.32
CA LEU A 171 22.08 -2.41 7.47
C LEU A 171 23.12 -3.51 7.30
N PRO A 172 23.89 -3.83 8.35
CA PRO A 172 24.77 -5.01 8.33
C PRO A 172 23.93 -6.30 8.26
N PRO A 173 24.47 -7.40 7.69
CA PRO A 173 23.72 -8.64 7.42
C PRO A 173 23.09 -9.32 8.64
N LYS A 174 23.58 -9.02 9.86
CA LYS A 174 23.06 -9.58 11.12
C LYS A 174 22.38 -8.53 12.00
N HIS A 175 21.92 -7.43 11.41
CA HIS A 175 21.22 -6.39 12.19
C HIS A 175 19.93 -6.96 12.81
N PRO A 176 19.64 -6.70 14.11
CA PRO A 176 18.48 -7.28 14.79
C PRO A 176 17.13 -6.97 14.14
N ALA A 177 16.99 -5.81 13.47
CA ALA A 177 15.78 -5.46 12.72
C ALA A 177 15.42 -6.50 11.63
N LEU A 178 16.44 -7.17 11.03
CA LEU A 178 16.20 -8.21 10.02
C LEU A 178 15.58 -9.47 10.65
N GLY A 179 16.04 -9.87 11.83
CA GLY A 179 15.47 -10.98 12.61
C GLY A 179 14.03 -10.69 13.01
N PHE A 180 13.79 -9.51 13.61
CA PHE A 180 12.42 -9.08 13.97
C PHE A 180 11.49 -9.02 12.75
N GLY A 181 11.98 -8.45 11.63
CA GLY A 181 11.19 -8.41 10.39
C GLY A 181 10.84 -9.81 9.88
N ALA A 182 11.77 -10.76 9.94
CA ALA A 182 11.51 -12.15 9.56
C ALA A 182 10.47 -12.82 10.47
N GLU A 183 10.49 -12.57 11.78
CA GLU A 183 9.48 -13.06 12.72
C GLU A 183 8.08 -12.51 12.40
N VAL A 184 7.97 -11.20 12.11
CA VAL A 184 6.70 -10.58 11.70
C VAL A 184 6.18 -11.18 10.40
N VAL A 185 7.03 -11.32 9.39
CA VAL A 185 6.67 -11.90 8.08
C VAL A 185 6.21 -13.35 8.24
N ASN A 186 6.92 -14.16 9.03
CA ASN A 186 6.52 -15.54 9.32
C ASN A 186 5.18 -15.61 10.07
N HIS A 187 4.92 -14.69 11.01
CA HIS A 187 3.64 -14.63 11.72
C HIS A 187 2.47 -14.29 10.79
N LEU A 188 2.66 -13.34 9.89
CA LEU A 188 1.64 -12.93 8.92
C LEU A 188 1.40 -13.96 7.82
N ALA A 189 2.42 -14.76 7.46
CA ALA A 189 2.36 -15.83 6.46
C ALA A 189 1.56 -15.44 5.20
N SER A 190 0.38 -16.07 4.96
CA SER A 190 -0.48 -15.81 3.81
C SER A 190 -1.24 -14.47 3.89
N GLY A 191 -1.11 -13.72 4.98
CA GLY A 191 -1.73 -12.40 5.15
C GLY A 191 -0.97 -11.25 4.47
N LEU A 192 0.12 -11.55 3.73
CA LEU A 192 0.93 -10.58 2.99
C LEU A 192 0.97 -10.91 1.49
N PRO A 193 1.03 -9.89 0.62
CA PRO A 193 1.43 -10.11 -0.78
C PRO A 193 2.87 -10.60 -0.85
N SER A 194 3.21 -11.28 -1.95
CA SER A 194 4.58 -11.80 -2.15
C SER A 194 5.65 -10.70 -2.25
N ALA A 195 5.26 -9.45 -2.44
CA ALA A 195 6.15 -8.29 -2.46
C ALA A 195 5.53 -7.12 -1.70
N VAL A 196 6.16 -6.71 -0.61
CA VAL A 196 5.69 -5.66 0.28
C VAL A 196 6.87 -4.96 0.95
N VAL A 197 6.65 -3.74 1.43
CA VAL A 197 7.58 -3.05 2.32
C VAL A 197 7.02 -3.06 3.73
N LEU A 198 7.85 -3.47 4.69
CA LEU A 198 7.55 -3.46 6.11
C LEU A 198 8.50 -2.48 6.80
N ASP A 199 7.95 -1.47 7.46
CA ASP A 199 8.71 -0.56 8.30
C ASP A 199 8.65 -1.05 9.75
N VAL A 200 9.81 -1.19 10.37
CA VAL A 200 9.98 -1.58 11.78
C VAL A 200 10.85 -0.56 12.49
N GLY A 201 10.73 -0.44 13.80
CA GLY A 201 11.51 0.52 14.56
C GLY A 201 11.76 0.08 15.99
N ILE A 202 12.64 0.80 16.67
CA ILE A 202 12.94 0.63 18.10
C ILE A 202 12.11 1.66 18.87
N LEU A 203 11.25 1.22 19.76
CA LEU A 203 10.48 2.09 20.65
C LEU A 203 11.42 2.84 21.60
N SER A 204 11.25 4.16 21.71
CA SER A 204 12.14 5.04 22.48
C SER A 204 12.09 4.79 23.99
N ASP A 205 10.96 4.31 24.50
CA ASP A 205 10.72 4.07 25.93
C ASP A 205 11.20 2.70 26.41
N SER A 206 10.99 1.66 25.59
CA SER A 206 11.28 0.27 25.99
C SER A 206 12.52 -0.32 25.30
N GLY A 207 12.98 0.28 24.22
CA GLY A 207 14.05 -0.28 23.39
C GLY A 207 13.64 -1.53 22.61
N GLN A 208 12.35 -1.91 22.64
CA GLN A 208 11.83 -3.06 21.91
C GLN A 208 11.56 -2.72 20.46
N PHE A 209 11.70 -3.72 19.58
CA PHE A 209 11.26 -3.58 18.19
C PHE A 209 9.75 -3.59 18.09
N ALA A 210 9.23 -2.78 17.16
CA ALA A 210 7.81 -2.75 16.82
C ALA A 210 7.62 -2.47 15.33
N VAL A 211 6.50 -2.96 14.78
CA VAL A 211 6.09 -2.63 13.41
C VAL A 211 5.57 -1.19 13.38
N VAL A 212 6.13 -0.39 12.48
CA VAL A 212 5.71 0.99 12.23
C VAL A 212 4.52 1.01 11.27
N GLU A 213 4.71 0.46 10.05
CA GLU A 213 3.70 0.36 9.01
C GLU A 213 4.09 -0.66 7.93
N ALA A 214 3.13 -0.97 7.05
CA ALA A 214 3.38 -1.65 5.78
C ALA A 214 3.04 -0.71 4.61
N ASN A 215 3.81 -0.82 3.52
CA ASN A 215 3.69 0.05 2.37
C ASN A 215 3.79 -0.74 1.06
N GLU A 216 3.27 -0.16 -0.01
CA GLU A 216 3.39 -0.65 -1.37
C GLU A 216 4.86 -0.59 -1.83
N ALA A 217 5.42 -1.72 -2.28
CA ALA A 217 6.82 -1.75 -2.71
C ALA A 217 7.07 -0.94 -3.99
N TRP A 218 6.08 -0.87 -4.89
CA TRP A 218 6.18 -0.15 -6.17
C TRP A 218 6.21 1.39 -6.03
N PHE A 219 6.07 1.91 -4.80
CA PHE A 219 6.11 3.34 -4.48
C PHE A 219 7.06 3.69 -3.34
N SER A 220 7.58 2.71 -2.62
CA SER A 220 8.40 2.91 -1.42
C SER A 220 9.84 3.29 -1.73
N ASN A 221 10.42 4.22 -0.97
CA ASN A 221 11.82 4.61 -1.11
C ASN A 221 12.77 3.48 -0.69
N ALA A 222 13.86 3.29 -1.45
CA ALA A 222 14.91 2.34 -1.13
C ALA A 222 15.86 2.85 -0.04
N TYR A 223 15.96 4.17 0.11
CA TYR A 223 16.97 4.81 0.98
C TYR A 223 18.39 4.32 0.65
N ALA A 224 19.09 3.69 1.62
CA ALA A 224 20.43 3.13 1.46
C ALA A 224 20.42 1.61 1.20
N ALA A 225 19.27 1.01 0.92
CA ALA A 225 19.17 -0.40 0.57
C ALA A 225 19.76 -0.68 -0.84
N ASP A 226 20.22 -1.92 -1.04
CA ASP A 226 20.74 -2.39 -2.33
C ASP A 226 19.66 -2.29 -3.44
N ALA A 227 19.90 -1.44 -4.42
CA ALA A 227 18.94 -1.14 -5.49
C ALA A 227 18.62 -2.35 -6.38
N GLU A 228 19.57 -3.28 -6.57
CA GLU A 228 19.34 -4.50 -7.35
C GLU A 228 18.32 -5.40 -6.64
N ARG A 229 18.48 -5.57 -5.32
CA ARG A 229 17.57 -6.37 -4.51
C ARG A 229 16.21 -5.69 -4.34
N VAL A 230 16.18 -4.35 -4.19
CA VAL A 230 14.92 -3.59 -4.16
C VAL A 230 14.18 -3.71 -5.49
N LEU A 231 14.90 -3.70 -6.62
CA LEU A 231 14.29 -3.88 -7.95
C LEU A 231 13.57 -5.24 -8.06
N ASP A 232 14.09 -6.32 -7.48
CA ASP A 232 13.40 -7.62 -7.45
C ASP A 232 12.01 -7.50 -6.81
N VAL A 233 11.93 -6.79 -5.67
CA VAL A 233 10.68 -6.59 -4.93
C VAL A 233 9.71 -5.71 -5.73
N VAL A 234 10.20 -4.62 -6.29
CA VAL A 234 9.39 -3.69 -7.09
C VAL A 234 8.82 -4.36 -8.34
N MET A 235 9.62 -5.14 -9.05
CA MET A 235 9.19 -5.87 -10.24
C MET A 235 8.08 -6.89 -9.92
N ARG A 236 8.12 -7.53 -8.75
CA ARG A 236 7.07 -8.43 -8.28
C ARG A 236 5.82 -7.65 -7.88
N ALA A 237 5.98 -6.50 -7.21
CA ALA A 237 4.87 -5.68 -6.73
C ALA A 237 4.12 -4.94 -7.83
N ALA A 238 4.76 -4.67 -8.98
CA ALA A 238 4.15 -3.96 -10.10
C ALA A 238 4.64 -4.56 -11.43
N GLY A 239 3.86 -5.44 -12.00
CA GLY A 239 4.21 -6.18 -13.22
C GLY A 239 3.01 -6.57 -14.07
N PRO A 240 3.22 -7.34 -15.15
CA PRO A 240 2.15 -7.81 -16.02
C PRO A 240 1.06 -8.57 -15.25
N ALA A 241 -0.21 -8.26 -15.50
CA ALA A 241 -1.33 -8.87 -14.78
C ALA A 241 -1.41 -10.41 -14.98
N HIS A 242 -0.97 -10.92 -16.14
CA HIS A 242 -0.95 -12.35 -16.40
C HIS A 242 0.17 -13.10 -15.64
N GLU A 243 1.15 -12.38 -15.07
CA GLU A 243 2.23 -12.95 -14.24
C GLU A 243 1.89 -12.93 -12.73
N ILE A 244 0.73 -12.35 -12.34
CA ILE A 244 0.32 -12.33 -10.93
C ILE A 244 0.08 -13.76 -10.44
N ARG A 245 0.60 -14.09 -9.27
CA ARG A 245 0.37 -15.38 -8.63
C ARG A 245 -1.05 -15.45 -8.08
N ASP A 246 -1.61 -16.65 -8.01
CA ASP A 246 -2.94 -16.84 -7.43
C ASP A 246 -3.00 -16.38 -5.96
N THR A 247 -1.91 -16.59 -5.21
CA THR A 247 -1.75 -16.12 -3.82
C THR A 247 -1.72 -14.60 -3.68
N ASP A 248 -1.35 -13.87 -4.74
CA ASP A 248 -1.28 -12.41 -4.75
C ASP A 248 -2.58 -11.74 -5.22
N ARG A 249 -3.50 -12.49 -5.86
CA ARG A 249 -4.77 -11.92 -6.36
C ARG A 249 -5.59 -11.17 -5.32
N PRO A 250 -5.69 -11.62 -4.05
CA PRO A 250 -6.41 -10.86 -3.01
C PRO A 250 -5.81 -9.49 -2.70
N PHE A 251 -4.52 -9.30 -2.98
CA PHE A 251 -3.76 -8.08 -2.72
C PHE A 251 -3.63 -7.17 -3.96
N ALA A 252 -4.18 -7.59 -5.10
CA ALA A 252 -4.14 -6.79 -6.31
C ALA A 252 -4.98 -5.52 -6.14
N ARG A 253 -4.34 -4.35 -6.35
CA ARG A 253 -4.98 -3.05 -6.30
C ARG A 253 -6.11 -2.97 -7.31
N ARG A 254 -7.29 -2.53 -6.86
CA ARG A 254 -8.40 -2.21 -7.76
C ARG A 254 -8.12 -0.86 -8.41
N THR A 255 -7.66 -0.86 -9.66
CA THR A 255 -7.53 0.37 -10.44
C THR A 255 -8.90 0.84 -10.89
N ALA A 256 -9.17 2.15 -10.80
CA ALA A 256 -10.47 2.78 -11.08
C ALA A 256 -10.95 2.68 -12.56
N GLY A 257 -10.45 1.72 -13.33
CA GLY A 257 -10.84 1.43 -14.71
C GLY A 257 -11.87 0.31 -14.86
N ILE A 258 -12.13 -0.47 -13.83
CA ILE A 258 -13.25 -1.43 -13.78
C ILE A 258 -14.34 -0.72 -12.99
N ARG A 259 -15.12 0.12 -13.68
CA ARG A 259 -16.40 0.59 -13.14
C ARG A 259 -17.22 -0.67 -12.88
N ASP A 260 -17.74 -0.80 -11.67
CA ASP A 260 -18.85 -1.70 -11.34
C ASP A 260 -20.07 -1.33 -12.17
N ASP A 261 -20.08 -1.66 -13.46
CA ASP A 261 -21.29 -1.64 -14.28
C ASP A 261 -22.34 -2.63 -13.76
N ASP A 262 -21.94 -3.60 -12.94
CA ASP A 262 -22.87 -4.55 -12.29
C ASP A 262 -23.58 -3.98 -11.05
N ALA A 263 -22.97 -3.04 -10.31
CA ALA A 263 -23.65 -2.40 -9.17
C ALA A 263 -24.68 -1.36 -9.62
N MET A 264 -24.44 -0.70 -10.76
CA MET A 264 -25.42 0.27 -11.32
C MET A 264 -26.58 -0.41 -12.05
N ARG A 265 -26.39 -1.59 -12.63
CA ARG A 265 -27.48 -2.34 -13.27
C ARG A 265 -28.48 -2.92 -12.27
N SER A 266 -28.04 -3.26 -11.05
CA SER A 266 -28.95 -3.72 -9.98
C SER A 266 -29.79 -2.61 -9.37
N ALA A 267 -29.37 -1.34 -9.46
CA ALA A 267 -30.11 -0.18 -8.94
C ALA A 267 -31.11 0.42 -9.93
N GLN A 268 -31.11 0.01 -11.19
CA GLN A 268 -31.97 0.56 -12.26
C GLN A 268 -33.08 -0.39 -12.75
N GLN A 269 -33.38 -1.48 -12.05
CA GLN A 269 -34.60 -2.23 -12.34
C GLN A 269 -35.78 -1.51 -11.71
N PRO A 270 -36.71 -0.91 -12.52
CA PRO A 270 -37.93 -0.35 -11.99
C PRO A 270 -38.81 -1.48 -11.45
N GLY A 271 -39.15 -1.37 -10.17
CA GLY A 271 -40.11 -2.26 -9.54
C GLY A 271 -41.42 -2.29 -10.30
N THR A 272 -41.76 -3.44 -10.86
CA THR A 272 -43.10 -3.69 -11.43
C THR A 272 -44.13 -3.60 -10.31
N SER A 273 -44.79 -2.48 -10.20
CA SER A 273 -45.98 -2.30 -9.38
C SER A 273 -47.09 -3.24 -9.88
N ARG A 274 -47.40 -4.27 -9.13
CA ARG A 274 -48.61 -5.06 -9.31
C ARG A 274 -49.80 -4.16 -8.90
N HIS A 275 -50.57 -3.75 -9.87
CA HIS A 275 -51.93 -3.21 -9.66
C HIS A 275 -52.79 -4.30 -9.01
N LEU A 276 -53.20 -4.08 -7.78
CA LEU A 276 -54.30 -4.78 -7.16
C LEU A 276 -55.57 -4.03 -7.59
N SER A 277 -56.38 -4.65 -8.45
CA SER A 277 -57.71 -4.24 -8.83
C SER A 277 -58.64 -4.35 -7.64
N ALA A 278 -59.24 -3.24 -7.22
CA ALA A 278 -60.36 -3.21 -6.30
C ALA A 278 -61.64 -3.69 -7.02
N GLY A 279 -62.28 -4.72 -6.51
CA GLY A 279 -63.61 -5.14 -6.90
C GLY A 279 -64.69 -4.33 -6.17
N PRO A 280 -65.92 -4.24 -6.73
CA PRO A 280 -66.92 -3.26 -6.30
C PRO A 280 -67.65 -3.69 -5.03
N THR A 281 -67.95 -2.70 -4.20
CA THR A 281 -68.85 -2.76 -3.05
C THR A 281 -70.29 -2.91 -3.53
N ALA A 282 -71.00 -3.94 -3.07
CA ALA A 282 -72.44 -4.01 -3.16
C ALA A 282 -73.08 -3.53 -1.86
N THR A 283 -73.99 -2.61 -2.02
CA THR A 283 -74.92 -2.02 -1.02
C THR A 283 -75.99 -3.06 -0.66
N THR A 284 -76.27 -3.28 0.58
CA THR A 284 -77.58 -3.23 1.26
C THR A 284 -77.41 -3.16 2.75
#